data_9ffdd4997d5ce3107f0cff03efc59c92
#
_entry.id   9ffdd4997d5ce3107f0cff03efc59c92
#
_cell.length_a   1.000
_cell.length_b   1.000
_cell.length_c   1.000
_cell.angle_alpha   90.00
_cell.angle_beta   90.00
_cell.angle_gamma   90.00
#
_symmetry.space_group_name_H-M   'P 1'
#
loop_
_entity.id
_entity.type
_entity.pdbx_description
1 polymer ?
#
loop_
_entity_poly.entity_id
_entity_poly.type
_entity_poly.pdbx_seq_one_letter_code
_entity_poly.pdbx_strand_id
1 'polypeptide(L)'
;VAKIIATESIEGKSRIIKGRIDLGGDDQRDVIIGGAQYFQPDDIVGKTVIVLANLEPKTMAGVESNAMLLAADVDDKPYWLTVTEDVALGSPIK
;
A
#
# COMPACT_ATOMS: atom_id res chain seq x y z
N VAL A 1 -1.67 8.34 -7.05
CA VAL A 1 -1.51 6.99 -7.65
C VAL A 1 -0.11 6.47 -7.36
N ALA A 2 -0.03 5.26 -6.89
CA ALA A 2 1.25 4.63 -6.57
C ALA A 2 1.25 3.17 -7.06
N LYS A 3 2.44 2.59 -7.11
CA LYS A 3 2.61 1.18 -7.47
C LYS A 3 3.28 0.44 -6.31
N ILE A 4 2.77 -0.71 -5.95
CA ILE A 4 3.40 -1.56 -4.94
C ILE A 4 4.58 -2.26 -5.61
N ILE A 5 5.80 -1.99 -5.16
CA ILE A 5 7.01 -2.51 -5.80
C ILE A 5 7.68 -3.63 -5.01
N ALA A 6 7.40 -3.74 -3.73
CA ALA A 6 7.94 -4.80 -2.88
C ALA A 6 7.04 -5.02 -1.68
N THR A 7 7.05 -6.23 -1.15
CA THR A 7 6.33 -6.59 0.08
C THR A 7 7.21 -7.47 0.94
N GLU A 8 6.99 -7.39 2.25
CA GLU A 8 7.74 -8.17 3.23
C GLU A 8 6.82 -8.50 4.40
N SER A 9 6.81 -9.76 4.81
CA SER A 9 6.07 -10.18 5.99
C SER A 9 6.72 -9.60 7.24
N ILE A 10 5.89 -9.23 8.23
CA ILE A 10 6.37 -8.75 9.52
C ILE A 10 6.31 -9.90 10.51
N GLU A 11 7.44 -10.23 11.13
CA GLU A 11 7.52 -11.31 12.10
C GLU A 11 6.50 -11.10 13.24
N GLY A 12 5.78 -12.17 13.55
CA GLY A 12 4.78 -12.14 14.59
C GLY A 12 3.45 -11.48 14.20
N LYS A 13 3.31 -11.02 12.96
CA LYS A 13 2.09 -10.38 12.47
C LYS A 13 1.53 -11.15 11.28
N SER A 14 0.27 -11.55 11.38
CA SER A 14 -0.42 -12.30 10.32
C SER A 14 -1.40 -11.44 9.51
N ARG A 15 -1.76 -10.26 10.02
CA ARG A 15 -2.78 -9.40 9.39
C ARG A 15 -2.21 -8.20 8.67
N ILE A 16 -0.94 -7.90 8.88
CA ILE A 16 -0.27 -6.75 8.26
C ILE A 16 1.06 -7.18 7.66
N ILE A 17 1.45 -6.49 6.61
CA ILE A 17 2.78 -6.64 6.00
C ILE A 17 3.37 -5.26 5.75
N LYS A 18 4.67 -5.23 5.59
CA LYS A 18 5.39 -4.04 5.14
C LYS A 18 5.35 -4.02 3.62
N GLY A 19 4.99 -2.90 3.04
CA GLY A 19 5.05 -2.67 1.61
C GLY A 19 5.97 -1.51 1.30
N ARG A 20 6.49 -1.51 0.08
CA ARG A 20 7.16 -0.34 -0.46
C ARG A 20 6.43 0.09 -1.71
N ILE A 21 6.12 1.38 -1.77
CA ILE A 21 5.37 1.95 -2.88
C ILE A 21 6.22 2.98 -3.63
N ASP A 22 5.94 3.10 -4.93
CA ASP A 22 6.58 4.07 -5.82
C ASP A 22 5.52 5.10 -6.22
N LEU A 23 5.78 6.36 -5.86
CA LEU A 23 4.91 7.49 -6.19
C LEU A 23 5.38 8.25 -7.44
N GLY A 24 6.35 7.70 -8.15
CA GLY A 24 6.95 8.34 -9.31
C GLY A 24 8.16 9.18 -8.96
N GLY A 25 8.99 9.46 -9.94
CA GLY A 25 10.28 10.11 -9.71
C GLY A 25 11.12 9.27 -8.76
N ASP A 26 11.73 9.92 -7.78
CA ASP A 26 12.52 9.22 -6.75
C ASP A 26 11.74 9.06 -5.43
N ASP A 27 10.42 9.24 -5.45
CA ASP A 27 9.60 9.18 -4.25
C ASP A 27 9.11 7.75 -4.01
N GLN A 28 9.85 7.01 -3.20
CA GLN A 28 9.47 5.67 -2.73
C GLN A 28 9.29 5.71 -1.23
N ARG A 29 8.27 5.04 -0.73
CA ARG A 29 7.92 5.06 0.70
C ARG A 29 7.59 3.69 1.21
N ASP A 30 7.90 3.46 2.50
CA ASP A 30 7.45 2.28 3.23
C ASP A 30 6.06 2.54 3.79
N VAL A 31 5.22 1.52 3.73
CA VAL A 31 3.84 1.57 4.23
C VAL A 31 3.50 0.28 4.95
N ILE A 32 2.50 0.35 5.81
CA ILE A 32 1.87 -0.84 6.39
C ILE A 32 0.63 -1.16 5.57
N ILE A 33 0.51 -2.40 5.15
CA ILE A 33 -0.63 -2.87 4.37
C ILE A 33 -1.41 -3.87 5.21
N GLY A 34 -2.67 -3.58 5.47
CA GLY A 34 -3.56 -4.46 6.21
C GLY A 34 -4.20 -5.53 5.34
N GLY A 35 -4.92 -6.46 5.97
CA GLY A 35 -5.64 -7.50 5.25
C GLY A 35 -4.78 -8.65 4.76
N ALA A 36 -3.58 -8.83 5.31
CA ALA A 36 -2.62 -9.85 4.87
C ALA A 36 -3.16 -11.27 4.98
N GLN A 37 -4.17 -11.50 5.81
CA GLN A 37 -4.80 -12.82 5.93
C GLN A 37 -5.61 -13.21 4.69
N TYR A 38 -5.91 -12.27 3.79
CA TYR A 38 -6.75 -12.50 2.61
C TYR A 38 -5.97 -12.60 1.30
N PHE A 39 -4.65 -12.39 1.32
CA PHE A 39 -3.82 -12.45 0.11
C PHE A 39 -2.41 -12.88 0.46
N GLN A 40 -1.67 -13.36 -0.55
CA GLN A 40 -0.24 -13.60 -0.41
C GLN A 40 0.51 -12.30 -0.69
N PRO A 41 1.58 -11.99 0.06
CA PRO A 41 2.33 -10.75 -0.17
C PRO A 41 2.75 -10.54 -1.62
N ASP A 42 3.17 -11.59 -2.30
CA ASP A 42 3.63 -11.50 -3.69
C ASP A 42 2.52 -11.20 -4.69
N ASP A 43 1.26 -11.47 -4.32
CA ASP A 43 0.12 -11.27 -5.23
C ASP A 43 -0.16 -9.80 -5.51
N ILE A 44 0.26 -8.91 -4.61
CA ILE A 44 -0.02 -7.48 -4.75
C ILE A 44 1.16 -6.68 -5.29
N VAL A 45 2.33 -7.29 -5.44
CA VAL A 45 3.49 -6.62 -6.05
C VAL A 45 3.17 -6.34 -7.52
N GLY A 46 3.42 -5.12 -7.94
CA GLY A 46 3.14 -4.65 -9.30
C GLY A 46 1.75 -4.05 -9.48
N LYS A 47 0.90 -4.09 -8.46
CA LYS A 47 -0.43 -3.49 -8.55
C LYS A 47 -0.36 -1.98 -8.38
N THR A 48 -1.17 -1.28 -9.17
CA THR A 48 -1.37 0.17 -9.04
C THR A 48 -2.47 0.41 -8.02
N VAL A 49 -2.22 1.31 -7.08
CA VAL A 49 -3.15 1.60 -5.98
C VAL A 49 -3.30 3.09 -5.78
N ILE A 50 -4.36 3.47 -5.08
CA ILE A 50 -4.61 4.85 -4.67
C ILE A 50 -4.21 4.99 -3.22
N VAL A 51 -3.39 6.01 -2.91
CA VAL A 51 -2.86 6.22 -1.57
C VAL A 51 -3.09 7.65 -1.10
N LEU A 52 -3.19 7.81 0.22
CA LEU A 52 -3.06 9.10 0.89
C LEU A 52 -1.60 9.25 1.29
N ALA A 53 -0.90 10.20 0.67
CA ALA A 53 0.53 10.37 0.84
C ALA A 53 0.90 11.61 1.66
N ASN A 54 -0.06 12.47 1.97
CA ASN A 54 0.15 13.71 2.70
C ASN A 54 -0.24 13.60 4.19
N LEU A 55 -0.07 12.43 4.74
CA LEU A 55 -0.32 12.15 6.15
C LEU A 55 0.97 12.21 6.96
N GLU A 56 0.83 12.49 8.26
CA GLU A 56 1.95 12.33 9.18
C GLU A 56 2.34 10.85 9.27
N PRO A 57 3.64 10.53 9.24
CA PRO A 57 4.07 9.15 9.40
C PRO A 57 3.62 8.55 10.74
N LYS A 58 3.25 7.28 10.71
CA LYS A 58 2.90 6.53 11.91
C LYS A 58 3.75 5.27 12.01
N THR A 59 4.17 4.93 13.20
CA THR A 59 4.93 3.70 13.45
C THR A 59 4.00 2.63 13.96
N MET A 60 4.04 1.46 13.32
CA MET A 60 3.27 0.29 13.73
C MET A 60 4.15 -0.94 13.54
N ALA A 61 4.20 -1.81 14.56
CA ALA A 61 5.01 -3.03 14.55
C ALA A 61 6.49 -2.75 14.19
N GLY A 62 7.02 -1.60 14.64
CA GLY A 62 8.39 -1.20 14.37
C GLY A 62 8.64 -0.65 12.97
N VAL A 63 7.61 -0.50 12.17
CA VAL A 63 7.71 0.04 10.80
C VAL A 63 7.01 1.38 10.73
N GLU A 64 7.71 2.37 10.19
CA GLU A 64 7.13 3.68 9.93
C GLU A 64 6.34 3.65 8.63
N SER A 65 5.04 3.94 8.72
CA SER A 65 4.16 4.02 7.55
C SER A 65 4.03 5.48 7.11
N ASN A 66 4.45 5.76 5.89
CA ASN A 66 4.52 7.12 5.34
C ASN A 66 3.38 7.45 4.37
N ALA A 67 2.44 6.55 4.22
CA ALA A 67 1.26 6.73 3.38
C ALA A 67 0.22 5.69 3.79
N MET A 68 -0.99 5.84 3.28
CA MET A 68 -2.07 4.89 3.54
C MET A 68 -2.70 4.47 2.22
N LEU A 69 -2.79 3.16 1.98
CA LEU A 69 -3.51 2.63 0.83
C LEU A 69 -5.01 2.71 1.09
N LEU A 70 -5.76 3.10 0.06
CA LEU A 70 -7.21 3.14 0.12
C LEU A 70 -7.80 1.83 -0.42
N ALA A 71 -8.81 1.33 0.27
CA ALA A 71 -9.49 0.11 -0.10
C ALA A 71 -10.97 0.20 0.25
N ALA A 72 -11.79 -0.52 -0.52
CA ALA A 72 -13.16 -0.78 -0.09
C ALA A 72 -13.11 -1.92 0.94
N ASP A 73 -13.80 -1.73 2.04
CA ASP A 73 -13.84 -2.73 3.12
C ASP A 73 -15.16 -3.50 3.02
N VAL A 74 -15.06 -4.78 2.74
CA VAL A 74 -16.21 -5.68 2.66
C VAL A 74 -15.98 -6.85 3.58
N ASP A 75 -16.70 -6.90 4.69
CA ASP A 75 -16.57 -7.94 5.72
C ASP A 75 -15.11 -8.11 6.20
N ASP A 76 -14.45 -6.98 6.47
CA ASP A 76 -13.05 -6.87 6.90
C ASP A 76 -12.02 -7.29 5.83
N LYS A 77 -12.45 -7.61 4.62
CA LYS A 77 -11.55 -7.89 3.51
C LYS A 77 -11.33 -6.63 2.68
N PRO A 78 -10.08 -6.20 2.45
CA PRO A 78 -9.81 -5.04 1.63
C PRO A 78 -9.89 -5.37 0.14
N TYR A 79 -10.49 -4.45 -0.61
CA TYR A 79 -10.44 -4.43 -2.08
C TYR A 79 -9.75 -3.14 -2.47
N TRP A 80 -8.52 -3.24 -2.93
CA TRP A 80 -7.68 -2.07 -3.20
C TRP A 80 -8.27 -1.22 -4.31
N LEU A 81 -8.36 0.10 -4.07
CA LEU A 81 -8.79 1.03 -5.10
C LEU A 81 -7.68 1.18 -6.14
N THR A 82 -8.05 1.25 -7.39
CA THR A 82 -7.11 1.38 -8.49
C THR A 82 -7.68 2.27 -9.58
N VAL A 83 -6.92 2.47 -10.64
CA VAL A 83 -7.34 3.23 -11.81
C VAL A 83 -7.69 2.28 -12.95
N THR A 84 -8.54 2.74 -13.87
CA THR A 84 -9.05 1.90 -14.97
C THR A 84 -8.08 1.78 -16.14
N GLU A 85 -7.12 2.69 -16.22
CA GLU A 85 -6.11 2.71 -17.28
C GLU A 85 -4.76 3.10 -16.68
N ASP A 86 -3.68 2.84 -17.40
CA ASP A 86 -2.36 3.24 -16.95
C ASP A 86 -2.24 4.76 -16.89
N VAL A 87 -1.84 5.27 -15.74
CA VAL A 87 -1.58 6.68 -15.52
C VAL A 87 -0.20 6.83 -14.88
N ALA A 88 0.39 8.02 -15.02
CA ALA A 88 1.68 8.28 -14.41
C ALA A 88 1.62 8.14 -12.88
N LEU A 89 2.61 7.48 -12.28
CA LEU A 89 2.72 7.39 -10.83
C LEU A 89 2.88 8.80 -10.25
N GLY A 90 2.25 9.02 -9.10
CA GLY A 90 2.22 10.34 -8.48
C GLY A 90 1.11 11.23 -8.98
N SER A 91 0.29 10.78 -9.94
CA SER A 91 -0.84 11.56 -10.42
C SER A 91 -1.80 11.83 -9.25
N PRO A 92 -2.25 13.08 -9.09
CA PRO A 92 -3.14 13.42 -7.98
C PRO A 92 -4.54 12.89 -8.18
N ILE A 93 -5.20 12.61 -7.07
CA ILE A 93 -6.62 12.27 -7.03
C ILE A 93 -7.38 13.54 -6.65
N LYS A 94 -8.35 13.90 -7.44
CA LYS A 94 -9.13 15.12 -7.22
C LYS A 94 -10.61 14.82 -7.18
#